data_2e0f08b153f7e142e041815c754ab468
#
_entry.id   2e0f08b153f7e142e041815c754ab468
#
_cell.length_a   1.000
_cell.length_b   1.000
_cell.length_c   1.000
_cell.angle_alpha   90.00
_cell.angle_beta   90.00
_cell.angle_gamma   90.00
#
_symmetry.space_group_name_H-M   'P 1'
#
loop_
_entity.id
_entity.type
_entity.pdbx_description
1 polymer ?
#
loop_
_entity_poly.entity_id
_entity_poly.type
_entity_poly.pdbx_seq_one_letter_code
_entity_poly.pdbx_strand_id
1 'polypeptide(L)'
;MLPTLDARLTAAAQLVRPGQPVADIGCDHGKLTAVLAASGRYPKVIGADLRPGPLAKARQTLENAGCLDRAELRLGDGLSVLSAGEVGSIVLAGVSAQTTWEIIEKAPWVSVVGGPRLVMAPATRHSELRRWLWQHGFALVADRPVQAAGRWYAVMAAEYTGEVTEPTFTRCLLGDTGRWPEGAGYAAWQRAKLPRMRLGVPDGSPLAAEMDAILKEGN
;
A
#
# COMPACT_ATOMS: atom_id res chain seq x y z
N MET A 1 15.39 -20.51 7.41
CA MET A 1 15.13 -20.29 5.96
C MET A 1 14.24 -19.08 5.82
N LEU A 2 14.55 -18.16 4.89
CA LEU A 2 13.72 -16.98 4.64
C LEU A 2 12.36 -17.37 4.01
N PRO A 3 11.26 -16.74 4.43
CA PRO A 3 9.96 -16.98 3.83
C PRO A 3 9.89 -16.42 2.41
N THR A 4 9.15 -17.10 1.54
CA THR A 4 8.85 -16.60 0.19
C THR A 4 7.73 -15.57 0.26
N LEU A 5 7.95 -14.41 -0.34
CA LEU A 5 6.94 -13.37 -0.51
C LEU A 5 6.17 -13.59 -1.82
N ASP A 6 4.89 -13.29 -1.83
CA ASP A 6 4.14 -13.13 -3.06
C ASP A 6 4.58 -11.86 -3.83
N ALA A 7 4.12 -11.72 -5.08
CA ALA A 7 4.49 -10.57 -5.92
C ALA A 7 4.12 -9.22 -5.28
N ARG A 8 3.01 -9.17 -4.54
CA ARG A 8 2.52 -7.98 -3.86
C ARG A 8 3.46 -7.54 -2.73
N LEU A 9 3.82 -8.46 -1.83
CA LEU A 9 4.75 -8.19 -0.73
C LEU A 9 6.17 -7.94 -1.25
N THR A 10 6.59 -8.62 -2.32
CA THR A 10 7.86 -8.37 -3.00
C THR A 10 7.93 -6.95 -3.54
N ALA A 11 6.87 -6.49 -4.23
CA ALA A 11 6.80 -5.12 -4.72
C ALA A 11 6.80 -4.10 -3.57
N ALA A 12 6.07 -4.38 -2.48
CA ALA A 12 6.08 -3.52 -1.30
C ALA A 12 7.50 -3.39 -0.70
N ALA A 13 8.23 -4.50 -0.52
CA ALA A 13 9.60 -4.49 -0.01
C ALA A 13 10.55 -3.65 -0.88
N GLN A 14 10.35 -3.64 -2.21
CA GLN A 14 11.16 -2.87 -3.15
C GLN A 14 10.89 -1.35 -3.10
N LEU A 15 9.74 -0.93 -2.61
CA LEU A 15 9.36 0.48 -2.49
C LEU A 15 9.76 1.12 -1.15
N VAL A 16 10.20 0.33 -0.17
CA VAL A 16 10.70 0.83 1.12
C VAL A 16 12.01 1.59 0.91
N ARG A 17 12.15 2.76 1.53
CA ARG A 17 13.41 3.55 1.50
C ARG A 17 14.53 2.79 2.22
N PRO A 18 15.65 2.48 1.54
CA PRO A 18 16.79 1.86 2.21
C PRO A 18 17.50 2.85 3.14
N GLY A 19 18.28 2.31 4.09
CA GLY A 19 19.11 3.11 5.01
C GLY A 19 18.35 3.81 6.14
N GLN A 20 17.04 3.64 6.23
CA GLN A 20 16.19 4.22 7.28
C GLN A 20 15.41 3.11 8.00
N PRO A 21 14.99 3.32 9.26
CA PRO A 21 14.10 2.38 9.95
C PRO A 21 12.78 2.19 9.21
N VAL A 22 12.21 0.99 9.28
CA VAL A 22 10.94 0.64 8.64
C VAL A 22 10.00 -0.07 9.61
N ALA A 23 8.70 0.21 9.50
CA ALA A 23 7.64 -0.50 10.21
C ALA A 23 6.73 -1.25 9.22
N ASP A 24 6.44 -2.52 9.53
CA ASP A 24 5.47 -3.39 8.87
C ASP A 24 4.24 -3.51 9.79
N ILE A 25 3.19 -2.77 9.47
CA ILE A 25 1.98 -2.62 10.28
C ILE A 25 0.89 -3.58 9.81
N GLY A 26 0.38 -4.41 10.71
CA GLY A 26 -0.42 -5.57 10.39
C GLY A 26 0.48 -6.68 9.83
N CYS A 27 1.61 -6.94 10.48
CA CYS A 27 2.66 -7.84 9.98
C CYS A 27 2.22 -9.31 9.91
N ASP A 28 1.07 -9.65 10.49
CA ASP A 28 0.48 -10.99 10.50
C ASP A 28 1.53 -12.05 10.93
N HIS A 29 1.87 -12.98 10.06
CA HIS A 29 2.88 -14.02 10.32
C HIS A 29 4.34 -13.55 10.12
N GLY A 30 4.59 -12.24 9.94
CA GLY A 30 5.91 -11.63 9.89
C GLY A 30 6.77 -11.98 8.67
N LYS A 31 6.16 -12.45 7.57
CA LYS A 31 6.91 -12.83 6.35
C LYS A 31 7.66 -11.63 5.77
N LEU A 32 6.97 -10.49 5.61
CA LEU A 32 7.60 -9.28 5.10
C LEU A 32 8.63 -8.73 6.10
N THR A 33 8.27 -8.66 7.37
CA THR A 33 9.16 -8.26 8.46
C THR A 33 10.47 -9.06 8.43
N ALA A 34 10.40 -10.40 8.29
CA ALA A 34 11.59 -11.27 8.24
C ALA A 34 12.48 -11.00 7.02
N VAL A 35 11.88 -10.78 5.83
CA VAL A 35 12.64 -10.46 4.62
C VAL A 35 13.31 -9.08 4.74
N LEU A 36 12.61 -8.08 5.29
CA LEU A 36 13.19 -6.76 5.52
C LEU A 36 14.34 -6.83 6.52
N ALA A 37 14.17 -7.53 7.66
CA ALA A 37 15.20 -7.68 8.69
C ALA A 37 16.44 -8.44 8.19
N ALA A 38 16.23 -9.53 7.47
CA ALA A 38 17.32 -10.33 6.92
C ALA A 38 18.12 -9.62 5.81
N SER A 39 17.50 -8.65 5.13
CA SER A 39 18.14 -7.93 4.02
C SER A 39 19.35 -7.10 4.43
N GLY A 40 19.49 -6.71 5.70
CA GLY A 40 20.52 -5.81 6.20
C GLY A 40 20.46 -4.37 5.67
N ARG A 41 19.40 -4.03 4.93
CA ARG A 41 19.23 -2.71 4.29
C ARG A 41 18.65 -1.64 5.22
N TYR A 42 18.17 -2.04 6.38
CA TYR A 42 17.45 -1.18 7.32
C TYR A 42 18.10 -1.25 8.69
N PRO A 43 18.41 -0.11 9.33
CA PRO A 43 19.04 -0.09 10.66
C PRO A 43 18.13 -0.65 11.75
N LYS A 44 16.80 -0.58 11.55
CA LYS A 44 15.78 -1.10 12.44
C LYS A 44 14.57 -1.54 11.64
N VAL A 45 14.00 -2.70 11.95
CA VAL A 45 12.74 -3.19 11.40
C VAL A 45 11.76 -3.42 12.54
N ILE A 46 10.56 -2.88 12.43
CA ILE A 46 9.50 -3.06 13.42
C ILE A 46 8.38 -3.83 12.74
N GLY A 47 7.97 -4.96 13.31
CA GLY A 47 6.76 -5.68 12.93
C GLY A 47 5.69 -5.46 13.98
N ALA A 48 4.50 -5.02 13.60
CA ALA A 48 3.42 -4.79 14.55
C ALA A 48 2.11 -5.45 14.11
N ASP A 49 1.36 -5.99 15.06
CA ASP A 49 0.01 -6.50 14.83
C ASP A 49 -0.88 -6.19 16.04
N LEU A 50 -2.18 -6.04 15.79
CA LEU A 50 -3.19 -5.80 16.81
C LEU A 50 -3.40 -7.04 17.68
N ARG A 51 -3.14 -8.24 17.14
CA ARG A 51 -3.48 -9.50 17.75
C ARG A 51 -2.24 -10.28 18.20
N PRO A 52 -2.25 -10.84 19.42
CA PRO A 52 -1.08 -11.54 19.94
C PRO A 52 -0.77 -12.86 19.21
N GLY A 53 -1.79 -13.54 18.67
CA GLY A 53 -1.60 -14.82 17.94
C GLY A 53 -0.77 -14.67 16.67
N PRO A 54 -1.13 -13.78 15.71
CA PRO A 54 -0.29 -13.45 14.57
C PRO A 54 1.13 -13.01 14.97
N LEU A 55 1.24 -12.16 15.98
CA LEU A 55 2.55 -11.66 16.44
C LEU A 55 3.44 -12.79 16.98
N ALA A 56 2.86 -13.79 17.68
CA ALA A 56 3.61 -14.97 18.10
C ALA A 56 4.12 -15.80 16.91
N LYS A 57 3.33 -15.91 15.84
CA LYS A 57 3.76 -16.55 14.58
C LYS A 57 4.83 -15.73 13.86
N ALA A 58 4.74 -14.41 13.91
CA ALA A 58 5.78 -13.52 13.37
C ALA A 58 7.12 -13.75 14.08
N ARG A 59 7.12 -13.89 15.41
CA ARG A 59 8.31 -14.23 16.19
C ARG A 59 8.92 -15.54 15.72
N GLN A 60 8.11 -16.60 15.58
CA GLN A 60 8.58 -17.91 15.09
C GLN A 60 9.15 -17.81 13.66
N THR A 61 8.56 -17.00 12.80
CA THR A 61 9.06 -16.76 11.44
C THR A 61 10.43 -16.10 11.46
N LEU A 62 10.64 -15.09 12.31
CA LEU A 62 11.91 -14.40 12.49
C LEU A 62 12.98 -15.31 13.08
N GLU A 63 12.64 -16.15 14.06
CA GLU A 63 13.54 -17.17 14.64
C GLU A 63 13.98 -18.17 13.57
N ASN A 64 13.04 -18.75 12.82
CA ASN A 64 13.31 -19.68 11.73
C ASN A 64 14.16 -19.08 10.61
N ALA A 65 14.05 -17.76 10.41
CA ALA A 65 14.83 -16.99 9.46
C ALA A 65 16.20 -16.54 10.00
N GLY A 66 16.47 -16.70 11.30
CA GLY A 66 17.71 -16.29 11.95
C GLY A 66 17.91 -14.77 11.98
N CYS A 67 16.81 -14.01 12.11
CA CYS A 67 16.85 -12.54 12.11
C CYS A 67 15.99 -11.89 13.20
N LEU A 68 15.65 -12.62 14.25
CA LEU A 68 14.84 -12.08 15.35
C LEU A 68 15.55 -10.93 16.07
N ASP A 69 16.83 -10.96 16.17
CA ASP A 69 17.69 -9.92 16.76
C ASP A 69 17.73 -8.60 15.97
N ARG A 70 17.27 -8.65 14.70
CA ARG A 70 17.21 -7.50 13.78
C ARG A 70 15.83 -6.90 13.63
N ALA A 71 14.83 -7.42 14.34
CA ALA A 71 13.46 -6.94 14.30
C ALA A 71 12.89 -6.78 15.70
N GLU A 72 12.12 -5.72 15.89
CA GLU A 72 11.31 -5.49 17.09
C GLU A 72 9.86 -5.81 16.79
N LEU A 73 9.23 -6.63 17.64
CA LEU A 73 7.81 -6.97 17.52
C LEU A 73 6.98 -6.19 18.53
N ARG A 74 5.93 -5.51 18.08
CA ARG A 74 5.06 -4.69 18.92
C ARG A 74 3.60 -5.13 18.81
N LEU A 75 2.94 -5.29 19.95
CA LEU A 75 1.49 -5.50 20.02
C LEU A 75 0.79 -4.15 20.15
N GLY A 76 -0.15 -3.86 19.24
CA GLY A 76 -0.95 -2.64 19.31
C GLY A 76 -1.72 -2.33 18.04
N ASP A 77 -2.56 -1.27 18.08
CA ASP A 77 -3.44 -0.87 16.98
C ASP A 77 -2.76 0.12 16.03
N GLY A 78 -2.58 -0.32 14.79
CA GLY A 78 -2.12 0.53 13.69
C GLY A 78 -0.81 1.25 14.02
N LEU A 79 -0.80 2.57 13.84
CA LEU A 79 0.37 3.42 14.05
C LEU A 79 0.56 3.89 15.51
N SER A 80 -0.33 3.52 16.43
CA SER A 80 -0.19 3.85 17.86
C SER A 80 1.05 3.22 18.51
N VAL A 81 1.62 2.21 17.86
CA VAL A 81 2.85 1.53 18.30
C VAL A 81 4.13 2.28 17.94
N LEU A 82 4.02 3.37 17.18
CA LEU A 82 5.15 4.16 16.69
C LEU A 82 5.14 5.57 17.27
N SER A 83 6.32 6.15 17.39
CA SER A 83 6.49 7.58 17.68
C SER A 83 6.80 8.36 16.39
N ALA A 84 6.44 9.66 16.41
CA ALA A 84 6.78 10.55 15.31
C ALA A 84 8.30 10.56 15.06
N GLY A 85 8.72 10.43 13.80
CA GLY A 85 10.13 10.42 13.41
C GLY A 85 10.88 9.11 13.68
N GLU A 86 10.23 8.08 14.25
CA GLU A 86 10.89 6.81 14.56
C GLU A 86 11.26 5.99 13.32
N VAL A 87 10.48 6.11 12.24
CA VAL A 87 10.69 5.32 11.00
C VAL A 87 10.66 6.22 9.77
N GLY A 88 11.45 5.84 8.77
CA GLY A 88 11.46 6.51 7.46
C GLY A 88 10.51 5.89 6.44
N SER A 89 9.99 4.69 6.72
CA SER A 89 8.96 4.05 5.89
C SER A 89 7.99 3.25 6.76
N ILE A 90 6.72 3.25 6.35
CA ILE A 90 5.64 2.48 6.96
C ILE A 90 5.01 1.62 5.88
N VAL A 91 4.91 0.31 6.11
CA VAL A 91 4.25 -0.61 5.21
C VAL A 91 2.89 -1.00 5.79
N LEU A 92 1.84 -0.89 4.97
CA LEU A 92 0.46 -1.29 5.25
C LEU A 92 0.01 -2.24 4.13
N ALA A 93 0.15 -3.55 4.34
CA ALA A 93 -0.09 -4.54 3.30
C ALA A 93 -1.13 -5.59 3.73
N GLY A 94 -2.12 -5.84 2.85
CA GLY A 94 -3.13 -6.88 3.07
C GLY A 94 -4.39 -6.42 3.79
N VAL A 95 -4.46 -5.19 4.24
CA VAL A 95 -5.68 -4.55 4.78
C VAL A 95 -6.50 -3.89 3.64
N SER A 96 -7.76 -3.54 3.91
CA SER A 96 -8.58 -2.81 2.93
C SER A 96 -8.06 -1.37 2.73
N ALA A 97 -8.43 -0.73 1.62
CA ALA A 97 -8.14 0.69 1.41
C ALA A 97 -8.71 1.54 2.56
N GLN A 98 -9.94 1.24 2.99
CA GLN A 98 -10.59 1.94 4.09
C GLN A 98 -9.80 1.81 5.40
N THR A 99 -9.44 0.60 5.78
CA THR A 99 -8.60 0.37 6.96
C THR A 99 -7.26 1.09 6.86
N THR A 100 -6.67 1.16 5.63
CA THR A 100 -5.41 1.87 5.40
C THR A 100 -5.53 3.35 5.74
N TRP A 101 -6.53 4.06 5.19
CA TRP A 101 -6.65 5.49 5.47
C TRP A 101 -7.11 5.77 6.91
N GLU A 102 -7.99 4.94 7.51
CA GLU A 102 -8.37 5.06 8.92
C GLU A 102 -7.17 4.95 9.88
N ILE A 103 -6.20 4.08 9.56
CA ILE A 103 -4.94 3.97 10.30
C ILE A 103 -4.10 5.24 10.15
N ILE A 104 -4.02 5.80 8.94
CA ILE A 104 -3.25 7.04 8.67
C ILE A 104 -3.88 8.24 9.36
N GLU A 105 -5.21 8.40 9.30
CA GLU A 105 -5.95 9.50 9.93
C GLU A 105 -5.74 9.57 11.46
N LYS A 106 -5.59 8.42 12.10
CA LYS A 106 -5.32 8.33 13.55
C LYS A 106 -3.91 8.78 13.93
N ALA A 107 -3.03 9.01 12.96
CA ALA A 107 -1.62 9.35 13.19
C ALA A 107 -1.21 10.60 12.38
N PRO A 108 -1.68 11.80 12.75
CA PRO A 108 -1.43 13.02 11.96
C PRO A 108 0.04 13.35 11.78
N TRP A 109 0.93 12.80 12.59
CA TRP A 109 2.38 12.95 12.45
C TRP A 109 2.97 12.33 11.18
N VAL A 110 2.25 11.44 10.46
CA VAL A 110 2.69 10.93 9.15
C VAL A 110 2.40 11.92 8.02
N SER A 111 1.46 12.86 8.23
CA SER A 111 1.03 13.87 7.25
C SER A 111 1.84 15.16 7.41
N VAL A 112 3.17 15.04 7.33
CA VAL A 112 4.10 16.16 7.41
C VAL A 112 5.12 16.06 6.27
N VAL A 113 5.53 17.20 5.72
CA VAL A 113 6.57 17.25 4.68
C VAL A 113 7.88 16.70 5.26
N GLY A 114 8.50 15.77 4.52
CA GLY A 114 9.68 15.05 5.00
C GLY A 114 9.37 13.91 5.97
N GLY A 115 8.11 13.61 6.21
CA GLY A 115 7.65 12.46 7.00
C GLY A 115 7.95 11.10 6.36
N PRO A 116 7.45 10.01 6.96
CA PRO A 116 7.71 8.68 6.47
C PRO A 116 7.07 8.44 5.11
N ARG A 117 7.72 7.62 4.27
CA ARG A 117 7.08 7.05 3.07
C ARG A 117 6.06 6.01 3.48
N LEU A 118 4.83 6.14 2.99
CA LEU A 118 3.79 5.14 3.13
C LEU A 118 3.89 4.16 1.94
N VAL A 119 4.08 2.88 2.23
CA VAL A 119 4.06 1.80 1.23
C VAL A 119 2.82 0.97 1.48
N MET A 120 1.88 0.99 0.55
CA MET A 120 0.55 0.41 0.74
C MET A 120 0.26 -0.64 -0.33
N ALA A 121 -0.26 -1.78 0.10
CA ALA A 121 -0.72 -2.84 -0.79
C ALA A 121 -2.15 -3.25 -0.40
N PRO A 122 -3.16 -2.39 -0.67
CA PRO A 122 -4.53 -2.65 -0.27
C PRO A 122 -5.08 -3.89 -0.96
N ALA A 123 -5.89 -4.67 -0.22
CA ALA A 123 -6.51 -5.87 -0.77
C ALA A 123 -7.61 -5.56 -1.80
N THR A 124 -8.25 -4.38 -1.68
CA THR A 124 -9.40 -3.94 -2.49
C THR A 124 -9.43 -2.42 -2.60
N ARG A 125 -10.27 -1.88 -3.51
CA ARG A 125 -10.64 -0.46 -3.61
C ARG A 125 -9.44 0.46 -3.88
N HIS A 126 -8.55 0.05 -4.79
CA HIS A 126 -7.32 0.78 -5.13
C HIS A 126 -7.58 2.21 -5.59
N SER A 127 -8.63 2.43 -6.41
CA SER A 127 -9.02 3.76 -6.91
C SER A 127 -9.45 4.72 -5.82
N GLU A 128 -10.11 4.20 -4.78
CA GLU A 128 -10.56 5.01 -3.65
C GLU A 128 -9.38 5.43 -2.77
N LEU A 129 -8.40 4.51 -2.55
CA LEU A 129 -7.18 4.87 -1.82
C LEU A 129 -6.37 5.95 -2.56
N ARG A 130 -6.24 5.85 -3.89
CA ARG A 130 -5.56 6.89 -4.68
C ARG A 130 -6.24 8.24 -4.53
N ARG A 131 -7.59 8.27 -4.67
CA ARG A 131 -8.38 9.50 -4.48
C ARG A 131 -8.14 10.09 -3.10
N TRP A 132 -8.26 9.27 -2.06
CA TRP A 132 -8.06 9.71 -0.69
C TRP A 132 -6.66 10.31 -0.50
N LEU A 133 -5.61 9.65 -0.98
CA LEU A 133 -4.23 10.14 -0.86
C LEU A 133 -4.06 11.53 -1.49
N TRP A 134 -4.52 11.73 -2.72
CA TRP A 134 -4.41 13.03 -3.40
C TRP A 134 -5.25 14.12 -2.74
N GLN A 135 -6.43 13.79 -2.26
CA GLN A 135 -7.29 14.74 -1.53
C GLN A 135 -6.76 15.08 -0.13
N HIS A 136 -5.83 14.29 0.42
CA HIS A 136 -5.23 14.52 1.74
C HIS A 136 -3.77 14.93 1.67
N GLY A 137 -3.30 15.45 0.54
CA GLY A 137 -1.99 16.07 0.40
C GLY A 137 -0.83 15.07 0.23
N PHE A 138 -1.11 13.82 -0.16
CA PHE A 138 -0.09 12.83 -0.48
C PHE A 138 0.17 12.76 -1.99
N ALA A 139 1.42 12.77 -2.39
CA ALA A 139 1.85 12.48 -3.76
C ALA A 139 2.21 10.99 -3.89
N LEU A 140 1.73 10.33 -4.94
CA LEU A 140 2.18 8.98 -5.29
C LEU A 140 3.56 9.06 -5.95
N VAL A 141 4.57 8.50 -5.28
CA VAL A 141 5.93 8.37 -5.82
C VAL A 141 6.12 7.07 -6.59
N ALA A 142 5.28 6.08 -6.32
CA ALA A 142 5.16 4.85 -7.10
C ALA A 142 3.73 4.31 -7.02
N ASP A 143 3.27 3.71 -8.12
CA ASP A 143 1.98 3.04 -8.25
C ASP A 143 2.16 1.82 -9.15
N ARG A 144 2.59 0.71 -8.54
CA ARG A 144 3.01 -0.50 -9.26
C ARG A 144 1.90 -1.53 -9.30
N PRO A 145 1.38 -1.87 -10.48
CA PRO A 145 0.45 -2.98 -10.62
C PRO A 145 1.20 -4.31 -10.51
N VAL A 146 0.61 -5.25 -9.81
CA VAL A 146 1.13 -6.61 -9.68
C VAL A 146 0.00 -7.62 -9.74
N GLN A 147 0.30 -8.82 -10.24
CA GLN A 147 -0.62 -9.94 -10.20
C GLN A 147 -0.13 -10.99 -9.20
N ALA A 148 -0.99 -11.35 -8.26
CA ALA A 148 -0.71 -12.37 -7.26
C ALA A 148 -1.94 -13.24 -7.06
N ALA A 149 -1.78 -14.57 -7.03
CA ALA A 149 -2.86 -15.54 -6.89
C ALA A 149 -4.07 -15.27 -7.81
N GLY A 150 -3.82 -14.93 -9.08
CA GLY A 150 -4.85 -14.65 -10.08
C GLY A 150 -5.60 -13.32 -9.91
N ARG A 151 -5.16 -12.45 -9.00
CA ARG A 151 -5.78 -11.14 -8.75
C ARG A 151 -4.80 -10.01 -9.04
N TRP A 152 -5.35 -8.88 -9.48
CA TRP A 152 -4.60 -7.65 -9.63
C TRP A 152 -4.60 -6.83 -8.34
N TYR A 153 -3.44 -6.26 -8.03
CA TYR A 153 -3.22 -5.31 -6.94
C TYR A 153 -2.51 -4.08 -7.49
N ALA A 154 -2.64 -2.96 -6.78
CA ALA A 154 -1.80 -1.80 -6.95
C ALA A 154 -0.97 -1.62 -5.67
N VAL A 155 0.34 -1.71 -5.78
CA VAL A 155 1.27 -1.44 -4.69
C VAL A 155 1.75 0.00 -4.83
N MET A 156 1.37 0.83 -3.87
CA MET A 156 1.57 2.27 -3.92
C MET A 156 2.64 2.69 -2.91
N ALA A 157 3.47 3.64 -3.30
CA ALA A 157 4.29 4.40 -2.36
C ALA A 157 3.88 5.87 -2.43
N ALA A 158 3.61 6.48 -1.28
CA ALA A 158 3.19 7.88 -1.18
C ALA A 158 4.01 8.64 -0.15
N GLU A 159 4.17 9.93 -0.39
CA GLU A 159 4.83 10.87 0.49
C GLU A 159 3.95 12.10 0.66
N TYR A 160 3.91 12.62 1.88
CA TYR A 160 3.14 13.82 2.14
C TYR A 160 3.86 15.06 1.61
N THR A 161 3.17 15.82 0.77
CA THR A 161 3.66 17.08 0.20
C THR A 161 2.86 18.29 0.68
N GLY A 162 1.67 18.07 1.24
CA GLY A 162 0.70 19.11 1.55
C GLY A 162 -0.11 19.60 0.35
N GLU A 163 0.23 19.16 -0.87
CA GLU A 163 -0.49 19.54 -2.09
C GLU A 163 -1.77 18.72 -2.24
N VAL A 164 -2.90 19.36 -2.04
CA VAL A 164 -4.23 18.76 -2.19
C VAL A 164 -4.68 18.89 -3.64
N THR A 165 -5.05 17.78 -4.25
CA THR A 165 -5.55 17.75 -5.64
C THR A 165 -6.87 16.98 -5.73
N GLU A 166 -7.77 17.40 -6.63
CA GLU A 166 -8.98 16.65 -6.98
C GLU A 166 -8.71 15.84 -8.26
N PRO A 167 -8.47 14.53 -8.16
CA PRO A 167 -8.15 13.71 -9.31
C PRO A 167 -9.40 13.36 -10.11
N THR A 168 -9.25 13.22 -11.44
CA THR A 168 -10.29 12.65 -12.29
C THR A 168 -10.58 11.19 -11.92
N PHE A 169 -11.77 10.71 -12.30
CA PHE A 169 -12.12 9.29 -12.13
C PHE A 169 -11.12 8.37 -12.86
N THR A 170 -10.73 8.74 -14.09
CA THR A 170 -9.74 8.01 -14.89
C THR A 170 -8.41 7.87 -14.14
N ARG A 171 -7.90 8.96 -13.58
CA ARG A 171 -6.65 8.95 -12.81
C ARG A 171 -6.76 8.08 -11.57
N CYS A 172 -7.88 8.12 -10.86
CA CYS A 172 -8.12 7.24 -9.72
C CYS A 172 -8.17 5.76 -10.14
N LEU A 173 -8.88 5.45 -11.24
CA LEU A 173 -9.08 4.10 -11.72
C LEU A 173 -7.79 3.44 -12.17
N LEU A 174 -7.04 4.12 -13.05
CA LEU A 174 -5.86 3.57 -13.71
C LEU A 174 -4.58 3.84 -12.91
N GLY A 175 -4.49 4.94 -12.17
CA GLY A 175 -3.29 5.38 -11.49
C GLY A 175 -2.13 5.69 -12.44
N ASP A 176 -0.93 5.82 -11.89
CA ASP A 176 0.31 6.03 -12.66
C ASP A 176 0.96 4.67 -13.04
N THR A 177 0.12 3.70 -13.40
CA THR A 177 0.55 2.30 -13.63
C THR A 177 1.20 2.08 -14.99
N GLY A 178 1.00 2.98 -15.95
CA GLY A 178 1.45 2.83 -17.34
C GLY A 178 2.97 2.72 -17.55
N ARG A 179 3.77 3.18 -16.60
CA ARG A 179 5.23 3.05 -16.62
C ARG A 179 5.77 1.67 -16.26
N TRP A 180 4.90 0.75 -15.82
CA TRP A 180 5.27 -0.59 -15.43
C TRP A 180 4.91 -1.61 -16.51
N PRO A 181 5.68 -2.69 -16.68
CA PRO A 181 5.40 -3.72 -17.69
C PRO A 181 3.98 -4.29 -17.57
N GLU A 182 3.48 -4.43 -16.34
CA GLU A 182 2.14 -4.96 -16.05
C GLU A 182 1.02 -3.92 -16.21
N GLY A 183 1.36 -2.67 -16.52
CA GLY A 183 0.42 -1.54 -16.57
C GLY A 183 -0.73 -1.73 -17.56
N ALA A 184 -0.43 -2.20 -18.76
CA ALA A 184 -1.44 -2.46 -19.78
C ALA A 184 -2.46 -3.54 -19.34
N GLY A 185 -1.99 -4.63 -18.71
CA GLY A 185 -2.85 -5.69 -18.18
C GLY A 185 -3.73 -5.20 -17.04
N TYR A 186 -3.17 -4.40 -16.13
CA TYR A 186 -3.93 -3.78 -15.04
C TYR A 186 -5.00 -2.81 -15.57
N ALA A 187 -4.66 -1.98 -16.54
CA ALA A 187 -5.61 -1.05 -17.16
C ALA A 187 -6.75 -1.79 -17.87
N ALA A 188 -6.45 -2.85 -18.62
CA ALA A 188 -7.46 -3.71 -19.25
C ALA A 188 -8.40 -4.33 -18.19
N TRP A 189 -7.83 -4.86 -17.09
CA TRP A 189 -8.63 -5.42 -16.01
C TRP A 189 -9.52 -4.37 -15.32
N GLN A 190 -9.06 -3.15 -15.15
CA GLN A 190 -9.87 -2.07 -14.60
C GLN A 190 -10.99 -1.65 -15.57
N ARG A 191 -10.68 -1.50 -16.87
CA ARG A 191 -11.66 -1.17 -17.89
C ARG A 191 -12.77 -2.23 -18.02
N ALA A 192 -12.44 -3.51 -17.88
CA ALA A 192 -13.42 -4.59 -17.92
C ALA A 192 -14.52 -4.50 -16.85
N LYS A 193 -14.32 -3.74 -15.78
CA LYS A 193 -15.32 -3.50 -14.73
C LYS A 193 -16.25 -2.32 -15.03
N LEU A 194 -15.81 -1.41 -15.91
CA LEU A 194 -16.52 -0.15 -16.18
C LEU A 194 -17.97 -0.33 -16.62
N PRO A 195 -18.33 -1.27 -17.52
CA PRO A 195 -19.72 -1.44 -17.94
C PRO A 195 -20.64 -1.69 -16.75
N ARG A 196 -20.21 -2.52 -15.78
CA ARG A 196 -20.99 -2.79 -14.57
C ARG A 196 -21.04 -1.58 -13.64
N MET A 197 -19.93 -0.88 -13.47
CA MET A 197 -19.87 0.32 -12.63
C MET A 197 -20.75 1.44 -13.21
N ARG A 198 -20.77 1.60 -14.53
CA ARG A 198 -21.55 2.61 -15.23
C ARG A 198 -23.07 2.47 -15.01
N LEU A 199 -23.57 1.24 -14.85
CA LEU A 199 -25.01 0.99 -14.58
C LEU A 199 -25.50 1.66 -13.29
N GLY A 200 -24.64 1.91 -12.32
CA GLY A 200 -24.97 2.57 -11.05
C GLY A 200 -24.81 4.09 -11.07
N VAL A 201 -24.46 4.69 -12.23
CA VAL A 201 -24.20 6.13 -12.35
C VAL A 201 -25.28 6.79 -13.20
N PRO A 202 -25.94 7.86 -12.69
CA PRO A 202 -26.99 8.56 -13.44
C PRO A 202 -26.48 9.12 -14.77
N ASP A 203 -27.28 8.96 -15.83
CA ASP A 203 -27.00 9.54 -17.14
C ASP A 203 -26.91 11.08 -17.09
N GLY A 204 -26.00 11.62 -17.91
CA GLY A 204 -25.76 13.08 -17.97
C GLY A 204 -24.89 13.62 -16.82
N SER A 205 -24.49 12.79 -15.85
CA SER A 205 -23.55 13.23 -14.81
C SER A 205 -22.12 13.35 -15.37
N PRO A 206 -21.26 14.23 -14.79
CA PRO A 206 -19.85 14.32 -15.18
C PRO A 206 -19.12 12.98 -15.08
N LEU A 207 -19.42 12.18 -14.06
CA LEU A 207 -18.86 10.87 -13.86
C LEU A 207 -19.27 9.88 -14.97
N ALA A 208 -20.53 9.92 -15.41
CA ALA A 208 -21.00 9.11 -16.53
C ALA A 208 -20.24 9.45 -17.82
N ALA A 209 -20.08 10.74 -18.11
CA ALA A 209 -19.36 11.21 -19.29
C ALA A 209 -17.90 10.74 -19.29
N GLU A 210 -17.22 10.79 -18.13
CA GLU A 210 -15.85 10.33 -17.98
C GLU A 210 -15.73 8.81 -18.16
N MET A 211 -16.64 8.02 -17.58
CA MET A 211 -16.69 6.57 -17.78
C MET A 211 -16.94 6.19 -19.24
N ASP A 212 -17.86 6.87 -19.90
CA ASP A 212 -18.21 6.63 -21.31
C ASP A 212 -17.04 6.95 -22.25
N ALA A 213 -16.23 7.97 -21.92
CA ALA A 213 -15.00 8.29 -22.64
C ALA A 213 -13.98 7.14 -22.57
N ILE A 214 -13.73 6.60 -21.37
CA ILE A 214 -12.80 5.49 -21.17
C ILE A 214 -13.27 4.22 -21.92
N LEU A 215 -14.59 3.97 -21.95
CA LEU A 215 -15.16 2.81 -22.66
C LEU A 215 -14.98 2.94 -24.19
N LYS A 216 -15.03 4.15 -24.75
CA LYS A 216 -14.80 4.41 -26.18
C LYS A 216 -13.34 4.25 -26.59
N GLU A 217 -12.39 4.63 -25.72
CA GLU A 217 -10.95 4.49 -25.99
C GLU A 217 -10.46 3.01 -25.99
N GLY A 218 -11.25 2.10 -25.43
CA GLY A 218 -10.89 0.67 -25.29
C GLY A 218 -11.44 -0.23 -26.40
N ASN A 219 -12.22 0.30 -27.35
CA ASN A 219 -12.71 -0.38 -28.55
C ASN A 219 -11.91 0.07 -29.77
#